data_0cb62f419a24244f9102d3d14d59d526
#
_entry.id   0cb62f419a24244f9102d3d14d59d526
#
_cell.length_a   1.000
_cell.length_b   1.000
_cell.length_c   1.000
_cell.angle_alpha   90.00
_cell.angle_beta   90.00
_cell.angle_gamma   90.00
#
_symmetry.space_group_name_H-M   'P 1'
#
loop_
_entity.id
_entity.type
_entity.pdbx_description
1 polymer ?
#
loop_
_entity_poly.entity_id
_entity_poly.type
_entity_poly.pdbx_seq_one_letter_code
_entity_poly.pdbx_strand_id
1 'polypeptide(L)'
;MKKRILCLTLGLMLTISQAVPAGAASRKDQLKQDKAAAQSQLAAQESKINNLEDQKQTLSAEIDQLDSDLVNIMVEIEILDGELSDKEAQIEQTKADLAVAEENKQKQYEAMKKRIQYLYEKGGDDAWAQMLFQASDFTSLLNQAEYVQQMYDSDRNSLEEFKETVQQVKDLGDQLDSEKAELEEMNQEYQNRQASMQTQLEEKKATSSDYDAQIAQAQNQAAQYTELIRQQNAEIQKIEEEETKAAEEAARKAAEEAAK
;
A
#
# COMPACT_ATOMS: atom_id res chain seq x y z
N MET A 1 -5.91 -9.52 12.88
CA MET A 1 -6.01 -10.77 13.67
C MET A 1 -4.67 -11.01 14.34
N LYS A 2 -4.60 -10.88 15.67
CA LYS A 2 -3.36 -11.08 16.45
C LYS A 2 -3.03 -12.58 16.44
N LYS A 3 -2.14 -13.02 15.55
CA LYS A 3 -1.56 -14.36 15.62
C LYS A 3 -0.64 -14.38 16.83
N ARG A 4 -1.08 -15.05 17.89
CA ARG A 4 -0.27 -15.38 19.06
C ARG A 4 0.85 -16.27 18.59
N ILE A 5 2.06 -15.72 18.45
CA ILE A 5 3.29 -16.48 18.31
C ILE A 5 3.45 -17.23 19.63
N LEU A 6 3.16 -18.52 19.57
CA LEU A 6 3.30 -19.42 20.70
C LEU A 6 4.81 -19.63 20.89
N CYS A 7 5.43 -18.83 21.76
CA CYS A 7 6.77 -19.09 22.26
C CYS A 7 6.71 -20.40 23.05
N LEU A 8 6.95 -21.52 22.37
CA LEU A 8 7.28 -22.78 23.00
C LEU A 8 8.71 -22.70 23.53
N THR A 9 8.84 -22.02 24.69
CA THR A 9 10.03 -22.18 25.52
C THR A 9 9.99 -23.59 26.09
N LEU A 10 10.52 -24.53 25.32
CA LEU A 10 10.80 -25.86 25.84
C LEU A 10 11.98 -25.71 26.80
N GLY A 11 11.66 -25.46 28.08
CA GLY A 11 12.62 -25.51 29.15
C GLY A 11 13.23 -26.91 29.21
N LEU A 12 14.42 -27.06 28.66
CA LEU A 12 15.22 -28.27 28.83
C LEU A 12 15.66 -28.29 30.28
N MET A 13 14.89 -28.94 31.14
CA MET A 13 15.38 -29.36 32.44
C MET A 13 16.45 -30.43 32.20
N LEU A 14 17.72 -30.00 32.19
CA LEU A 14 18.87 -30.88 32.40
C LEU A 14 18.81 -31.32 33.86
N THR A 15 18.01 -32.30 34.17
CA THR A 15 18.15 -33.06 35.42
C THR A 15 19.41 -33.87 35.34
N ILE A 16 20.53 -33.31 35.81
CA ILE A 16 21.71 -34.13 36.14
C ILE A 16 21.31 -34.97 37.34
N SER A 17 20.76 -36.12 37.03
CA SER A 17 20.55 -37.19 38.02
C SER A 17 21.93 -37.69 38.45
N GLN A 18 22.39 -37.27 39.60
CA GLN A 18 23.51 -37.92 40.30
C GLN A 18 23.02 -39.28 40.80
N ALA A 19 23.09 -40.29 39.98
CA ALA A 19 22.84 -41.68 40.35
C ALA A 19 24.18 -42.37 40.64
N VAL A 20 24.25 -42.92 41.83
CA VAL A 20 25.16 -43.88 42.50
C VAL A 20 25.92 -44.81 41.55
N PRO A 21 27.17 -45.24 41.82
CA PRO A 21 28.07 -45.95 40.93
C PRO A 21 27.63 -47.39 40.71
N ALA A 22 26.87 -47.61 39.66
CA ALA A 22 26.73 -48.91 39.03
C ALA A 22 27.74 -48.94 37.86
N GLY A 23 28.63 -49.92 37.81
CA GLY A 23 29.79 -50.16 36.99
C GLY A 23 30.04 -49.28 35.73
N ALA A 24 31.31 -49.08 35.39
CA ALA A 24 31.76 -48.24 34.27
C ALA A 24 31.03 -48.50 32.94
N ALA A 25 30.60 -49.74 32.69
CA ALA A 25 29.77 -50.13 31.52
C ALA A 25 28.40 -49.46 31.48
N SER A 26 27.71 -49.32 32.63
CA SER A 26 26.41 -48.65 32.73
C SER A 26 26.53 -47.13 32.48
N ARG A 27 27.61 -46.50 32.93
CA ARG A 27 27.86 -45.06 32.73
C ARG A 27 28.21 -44.75 31.27
N LYS A 28 28.99 -45.62 30.62
CA LYS A 28 29.33 -45.51 29.22
C LYS A 28 28.10 -45.62 28.33
N ASP A 29 27.19 -46.56 28.62
CA ASP A 29 25.94 -46.73 27.85
C ASP A 29 25.01 -45.52 28.06
N GLN A 30 24.96 -44.98 29.26
CA GLN A 30 24.17 -43.77 29.54
C GLN A 30 24.73 -42.53 28.79
N LEU A 31 26.04 -42.33 28.79
CA LEU A 31 26.70 -41.29 28.04
C LEU A 31 26.48 -41.42 26.52
N LYS A 32 26.45 -42.63 25.99
CA LYS A 32 26.12 -42.89 24.58
C LYS A 32 24.67 -42.54 24.26
N GLN A 33 23.73 -42.85 25.14
CA GLN A 33 22.33 -42.46 24.99
C GLN A 33 22.15 -40.95 25.06
N ASP A 34 22.76 -40.29 26.03
CA ASP A 34 22.71 -38.83 26.20
C ASP A 34 23.33 -38.11 25.00
N LYS A 35 24.44 -38.65 24.47
CA LYS A 35 25.06 -38.16 23.23
C LYS A 35 24.14 -38.35 22.03
N ALA A 36 23.48 -39.46 21.87
CA ALA A 36 22.52 -39.69 20.78
C ALA A 36 21.33 -38.74 20.89
N ALA A 37 20.83 -38.50 22.10
CA ALA A 37 19.78 -37.49 22.35
C ALA A 37 20.26 -36.08 21.99
N ALA A 38 21.46 -35.68 22.40
CA ALA A 38 22.05 -34.40 22.08
C ALA A 38 22.26 -34.21 20.56
N GLN A 39 22.71 -35.27 19.87
CA GLN A 39 22.84 -35.26 18.40
C GLN A 39 21.49 -35.11 17.70
N SER A 40 20.43 -35.75 18.19
CA SER A 40 19.09 -35.60 17.66
C SER A 40 18.57 -34.17 17.84
N GLN A 41 18.84 -33.56 19.00
CA GLN A 41 18.47 -32.17 19.28
C GLN A 41 19.26 -31.19 18.40
N LEU A 42 20.56 -31.44 18.20
CA LEU A 42 21.40 -30.64 17.30
C LEU A 42 20.85 -30.69 15.89
N ALA A 43 20.56 -31.87 15.35
CA ALA A 43 19.96 -32.01 14.01
C ALA A 43 18.61 -31.31 13.90
N ALA A 44 17.79 -31.32 14.95
CA ALA A 44 16.53 -30.60 15.00
C ALA A 44 16.73 -29.07 14.97
N GLN A 45 17.74 -28.55 15.67
CA GLN A 45 18.07 -27.11 15.61
C GLN A 45 18.64 -26.71 14.27
N GLU A 46 19.49 -27.51 13.65
CA GLU A 46 20.03 -27.30 12.31
C GLU A 46 18.91 -27.28 11.26
N SER A 47 17.98 -28.20 11.34
CA SER A 47 16.80 -28.23 10.45
C SER A 47 15.92 -27.00 10.66
N LYS A 48 15.76 -26.56 11.91
CA LYS A 48 15.02 -25.32 12.21
C LYS A 48 15.72 -24.08 11.65
N ILE A 49 17.04 -24.00 11.78
CA ILE A 49 17.84 -22.90 11.23
C ILE A 49 17.64 -22.83 9.72
N ASN A 50 17.84 -23.94 9.00
CA ASN A 50 17.69 -23.99 7.56
C ASN A 50 16.28 -23.55 7.11
N ASN A 51 15.24 -24.04 7.79
CA ASN A 51 13.86 -23.64 7.48
C ASN A 51 13.61 -22.15 7.71
N LEU A 52 14.15 -21.57 8.78
CA LEU A 52 14.03 -20.14 9.06
C LEU A 52 14.83 -19.29 8.07
N GLU A 53 16.00 -19.76 7.64
CA GLU A 53 16.81 -19.11 6.62
C GLU A 53 16.10 -19.10 5.25
N ASP A 54 15.50 -20.23 4.86
CA ASP A 54 14.69 -20.31 3.63
C ASP A 54 13.48 -19.38 3.67
N GLN A 55 12.78 -19.33 4.82
CA GLN A 55 11.65 -18.41 5.01
C GLN A 55 12.11 -16.95 4.98
N LYS A 56 13.25 -16.64 5.61
CA LYS A 56 13.84 -15.31 5.57
C LYS A 56 14.25 -14.91 4.16
N GLN A 57 14.83 -15.81 3.38
CA GLN A 57 15.19 -15.55 1.99
C GLN A 57 13.96 -15.25 1.14
N THR A 58 12.89 -16.03 1.31
CA THR A 58 11.61 -15.76 0.63
C THR A 58 11.05 -14.41 1.02
N LEU A 59 11.06 -14.10 2.32
CA LEU A 59 10.58 -12.79 2.83
C LEU A 59 11.44 -11.63 2.33
N SER A 60 12.76 -11.82 2.20
CA SER A 60 13.65 -10.81 1.63
C SER A 60 13.28 -10.49 0.17
N ALA A 61 13.03 -11.50 -0.64
CA ALA A 61 12.58 -11.32 -2.01
C ALA A 61 11.22 -10.59 -2.10
N GLU A 62 10.31 -10.88 -1.15
CA GLU A 62 9.04 -10.16 -1.06
C GLU A 62 9.21 -8.69 -0.62
N ILE A 63 10.18 -8.41 0.26
CA ILE A 63 10.53 -7.05 0.66
C ILE A 63 11.12 -6.28 -0.52
N ASP A 64 12.05 -6.89 -1.26
CA ASP A 64 12.65 -6.29 -2.46
C ASP A 64 11.59 -5.97 -3.53
N GLN A 65 10.61 -6.87 -3.69
CA GLN A 65 9.47 -6.61 -4.59
C GLN A 65 8.62 -5.44 -4.11
N LEU A 66 8.31 -5.38 -2.80
CA LEU A 66 7.56 -4.25 -2.23
C LEU A 66 8.31 -2.93 -2.30
N ASP A 67 9.64 -2.94 -2.10
CA ASP A 67 10.46 -1.75 -2.27
C ASP A 67 10.43 -1.28 -3.74
N SER A 68 10.46 -2.22 -4.71
CA SER A 68 10.29 -1.90 -6.14
C SER A 68 8.90 -1.35 -6.45
N ASP A 69 7.86 -1.95 -5.89
CA ASP A 69 6.47 -1.50 -6.07
C ASP A 69 6.26 -0.11 -5.45
N LEU A 70 6.92 0.19 -4.31
CA LEU A 70 6.92 1.53 -3.72
C LEU A 70 7.59 2.56 -4.63
N VAL A 71 8.70 2.21 -5.28
CA VAL A 71 9.36 3.10 -6.25
C VAL A 71 8.41 3.38 -7.43
N ASN A 72 7.72 2.36 -7.95
CA ASN A 72 6.73 2.54 -9.01
C ASN A 72 5.58 3.45 -8.56
N ILE A 73 5.07 3.24 -7.35
CA ILE A 73 4.05 4.11 -6.75
C ILE A 73 4.56 5.54 -6.59
N MET A 74 5.82 5.75 -6.19
CA MET A 74 6.39 7.11 -6.12
C MET A 74 6.43 7.79 -7.49
N VAL A 75 6.70 7.04 -8.57
CA VAL A 75 6.62 7.57 -9.94
C VAL A 75 5.19 7.87 -10.34
N GLU A 76 4.25 6.96 -10.05
CA GLU A 76 2.80 7.21 -10.25
C GLU A 76 2.34 8.45 -9.49
N ILE A 77 2.90 8.68 -8.30
CA ILE A 77 2.69 9.87 -7.46
C ILE A 77 3.12 11.14 -8.18
N GLU A 78 4.33 11.16 -8.70
CA GLU A 78 4.85 12.35 -9.39
C GLU A 78 4.02 12.66 -10.65
N ILE A 79 3.58 11.63 -11.37
CA ILE A 79 2.67 11.78 -12.50
C ILE A 79 1.32 12.33 -12.02
N LEU A 80 0.75 11.77 -10.98
CA LEU A 80 -0.53 12.21 -10.42
C LEU A 80 -0.47 13.63 -9.87
N ASP A 81 0.63 14.03 -9.24
CA ASP A 81 0.84 15.41 -8.78
C ASP A 81 0.83 16.38 -9.97
N GLY A 82 1.41 15.98 -11.11
CA GLY A 82 1.29 16.70 -12.37
C GLY A 82 -0.16 16.77 -12.88
N GLU A 83 -0.87 15.64 -12.89
CA GLU A 83 -2.28 15.58 -13.31
C GLU A 83 -3.19 16.39 -12.38
N LEU A 84 -2.93 16.40 -11.07
CA LEU A 84 -3.64 17.23 -10.09
C LEU A 84 -3.42 18.72 -10.37
N SER A 85 -2.17 19.11 -10.64
CA SER A 85 -1.85 20.50 -10.99
C SER A 85 -2.53 20.95 -12.28
N ASP A 86 -2.54 20.08 -13.30
CA ASP A 86 -3.23 20.35 -14.57
C ASP A 86 -4.75 20.44 -14.37
N LYS A 87 -5.32 19.57 -13.52
CA LYS A 87 -6.74 19.59 -13.19
C LYS A 87 -7.12 20.84 -12.40
N GLU A 88 -6.28 21.28 -11.46
CA GLU A 88 -6.47 22.56 -10.76
C GLU A 88 -6.46 23.74 -11.73
N ALA A 89 -5.54 23.75 -12.70
CA ALA A 89 -5.49 24.78 -13.73
C ALA A 89 -6.75 24.77 -14.61
N GLN A 90 -7.26 23.59 -14.99
CA GLN A 90 -8.52 23.43 -15.72
C GLN A 90 -9.71 23.95 -14.91
N ILE A 91 -9.78 23.63 -13.62
CA ILE A 91 -10.80 24.14 -12.71
C ILE A 91 -10.77 25.67 -12.64
N GLU A 92 -9.59 26.27 -12.54
CA GLU A 92 -9.48 27.74 -12.53
C GLU A 92 -9.90 28.36 -13.87
N GLN A 93 -9.57 27.72 -15.00
CA GLN A 93 -10.05 28.15 -16.32
C GLN A 93 -11.57 28.02 -16.43
N THR A 94 -12.14 26.89 -16.03
CA THR A 94 -13.60 26.67 -16.04
C THR A 94 -14.32 27.70 -15.16
N LYS A 95 -13.76 28.06 -14.00
CA LYS A 95 -14.29 29.13 -13.14
C LYS A 95 -14.27 30.50 -13.85
N ALA A 96 -13.17 30.81 -14.52
CA ALA A 96 -13.06 32.06 -15.27
C ALA A 96 -14.06 32.11 -16.41
N ASP A 97 -14.22 31.03 -17.17
CA ASP A 97 -15.18 30.93 -18.26
C ASP A 97 -16.62 30.99 -17.75
N LEU A 98 -16.91 30.37 -16.62
CA LEU A 98 -18.20 30.46 -15.93
C LEU A 98 -18.50 31.91 -15.53
N ALA A 99 -17.53 32.61 -14.93
CA ALA A 99 -17.71 34.01 -14.53
C ALA A 99 -18.00 34.91 -15.74
N VAL A 100 -17.29 34.71 -16.86
CA VAL A 100 -17.55 35.45 -18.12
C VAL A 100 -18.93 35.11 -18.68
N ALA A 101 -19.33 33.84 -18.67
CA ALA A 101 -20.65 33.43 -19.13
C ALA A 101 -21.77 34.00 -18.27
N GLU A 102 -21.59 34.03 -16.95
CA GLU A 102 -22.56 34.68 -16.02
C GLU A 102 -22.68 36.19 -16.24
N GLU A 103 -21.56 36.88 -16.46
CA GLU A 103 -21.56 38.31 -16.80
C GLU A 103 -22.29 38.54 -18.11
N ASN A 104 -22.05 37.75 -19.14
CA ASN A 104 -22.73 37.84 -20.43
C ASN A 104 -24.21 37.56 -20.28
N LYS A 105 -24.61 36.53 -19.54
CA LYS A 105 -26.01 36.23 -19.20
C LYS A 105 -26.68 37.43 -18.57
N GLN A 106 -26.02 38.08 -17.60
CA GLN A 106 -26.59 39.26 -16.94
C GLN A 106 -26.73 40.46 -17.90
N LYS A 107 -25.73 40.72 -18.74
CA LYS A 107 -25.80 41.79 -19.76
C LYS A 107 -26.93 41.57 -20.74
N GLN A 108 -27.07 40.35 -21.25
CA GLN A 108 -28.14 39.96 -22.17
C GLN A 108 -29.52 40.09 -21.50
N TYR A 109 -29.63 39.64 -20.24
CA TYR A 109 -30.86 39.80 -19.46
C TYR A 109 -31.27 41.26 -19.31
N GLU A 110 -30.36 42.15 -18.93
CA GLU A 110 -30.67 43.58 -18.79
C GLU A 110 -30.98 44.26 -20.13
N ALA A 111 -30.32 43.85 -21.20
CA ALA A 111 -30.63 44.33 -22.55
C ALA A 111 -32.04 43.89 -22.99
N MET A 112 -32.40 42.65 -22.78
CA MET A 112 -33.75 42.14 -23.06
C MET A 112 -34.82 42.82 -22.21
N LYS A 113 -34.55 43.02 -20.93
CA LYS A 113 -35.45 43.73 -20.02
C LYS A 113 -35.73 45.16 -20.50
N LYS A 114 -34.69 45.93 -20.87
CA LYS A 114 -34.83 47.27 -21.44
C LYS A 114 -35.60 47.23 -22.75
N ARG A 115 -35.41 46.20 -23.57
CA ARG A 115 -36.13 46.01 -24.81
C ARG A 115 -37.61 45.76 -24.59
N ILE A 116 -37.96 44.88 -23.67
CA ILE A 116 -39.35 44.57 -23.28
C ILE A 116 -40.00 45.85 -22.73
N GLN A 117 -39.29 46.61 -21.86
CA GLN A 117 -39.79 47.87 -21.31
C GLN A 117 -40.06 48.88 -22.42
N TYR A 118 -39.13 49.04 -23.37
CA TYR A 118 -39.33 49.95 -24.52
C TYR A 118 -40.56 49.57 -25.36
N LEU A 119 -40.75 48.28 -25.66
CA LEU A 119 -41.91 47.81 -26.40
C LEU A 119 -43.21 48.06 -25.65
N TYR A 120 -43.22 47.87 -24.33
CA TYR A 120 -44.37 48.16 -23.48
C TYR A 120 -44.71 49.67 -23.43
N GLU A 121 -43.70 50.50 -23.22
CA GLU A 121 -43.88 51.98 -23.13
C GLU A 121 -44.30 52.60 -24.44
N LYS A 122 -43.91 52.05 -25.56
CA LYS A 122 -44.25 52.56 -26.91
C LYS A 122 -45.57 52.04 -27.46
N GLY A 123 -46.34 51.29 -26.66
CA GLY A 123 -47.68 50.85 -27.04
C GLY A 123 -47.85 49.42 -27.53
N GLY A 124 -46.93 48.55 -27.21
CA GLY A 124 -47.01 47.13 -27.48
C GLY A 124 -47.15 46.80 -28.96
N ASP A 125 -48.03 45.86 -29.26
CA ASP A 125 -48.26 45.38 -30.64
C ASP A 125 -48.72 46.45 -31.60
N ASP A 126 -49.28 47.59 -31.12
CA ASP A 126 -49.75 48.69 -31.97
C ASP A 126 -48.62 49.63 -32.38
N ALA A 127 -47.49 49.66 -31.70
CA ALA A 127 -46.40 50.59 -31.96
C ALA A 127 -45.78 50.44 -33.36
N TRP A 128 -45.64 49.22 -33.86
CA TRP A 128 -45.17 48.98 -35.22
C TRP A 128 -46.23 49.39 -36.27
N ALA A 129 -47.52 49.17 -35.99
CA ALA A 129 -48.60 49.62 -36.85
C ALA A 129 -48.63 51.14 -36.97
N GLN A 130 -48.49 51.87 -35.85
CA GLN A 130 -48.40 53.30 -35.87
C GLN A 130 -47.18 53.81 -36.66
N MET A 131 -46.05 53.16 -36.55
CA MET A 131 -44.83 53.47 -37.30
C MET A 131 -45.05 53.27 -38.81
N LEU A 132 -45.71 52.20 -39.23
CA LEU A 132 -46.07 51.96 -40.62
C LEU A 132 -47.08 52.97 -41.16
N PHE A 133 -48.07 53.40 -40.36
CA PHE A 133 -49.09 54.40 -40.78
C PHE A 133 -48.51 55.80 -40.83
N GLN A 134 -47.37 56.13 -40.26
CA GLN A 134 -46.69 57.43 -40.35
C GLN A 134 -45.81 57.51 -41.63
N ALA A 135 -45.75 56.54 -42.45
CA ALA A 135 -45.01 56.57 -43.70
C ALA A 135 -45.60 57.55 -44.68
N SER A 136 -44.79 58.45 -45.23
CA SER A 136 -45.22 59.57 -46.11
C SER A 136 -45.47 59.09 -47.54
N ASP A 137 -44.90 57.94 -47.94
CA ASP A 137 -44.98 57.35 -49.26
C ASP A 137 -44.76 55.83 -49.20
N PHE A 138 -45.00 55.13 -50.34
CA PHE A 138 -44.86 53.64 -50.41
C PHE A 138 -43.46 53.16 -50.16
N THR A 139 -42.43 53.90 -50.58
CA THR A 139 -41.01 53.49 -50.35
C THR A 139 -40.66 53.60 -48.86
N SER A 140 -41.12 54.68 -48.21
CA SER A 140 -40.95 54.79 -46.75
C SER A 140 -41.69 53.71 -45.99
N LEU A 141 -42.90 53.32 -46.46
CA LEU A 141 -43.66 52.23 -45.88
C LEU A 141 -42.89 50.90 -45.97
N LEU A 142 -42.32 50.57 -47.14
CA LEU A 142 -41.51 49.35 -47.34
C LEU A 142 -40.25 49.37 -46.47
N ASN A 143 -39.52 50.47 -46.41
CA ASN A 143 -38.33 50.59 -45.59
C ASN A 143 -38.67 50.46 -44.10
N GLN A 144 -39.81 50.98 -43.66
CA GLN A 144 -40.25 50.83 -42.26
C GLN A 144 -40.68 49.40 -41.96
N ALA A 145 -41.34 48.72 -42.89
CA ALA A 145 -41.72 47.31 -42.77
C ALA A 145 -40.47 46.39 -42.69
N GLU A 146 -39.46 46.65 -43.53
CA GLU A 146 -38.18 45.95 -43.51
C GLU A 146 -37.45 46.22 -42.18
N TYR A 147 -37.42 47.43 -41.68
CA TYR A 147 -36.82 47.75 -40.39
C TYR A 147 -37.52 47.02 -39.23
N VAL A 148 -38.85 46.97 -39.21
CA VAL A 148 -39.62 46.21 -38.22
C VAL A 148 -39.28 44.73 -38.29
N GLN A 149 -39.19 44.16 -39.49
CA GLN A 149 -38.82 42.76 -39.68
C GLN A 149 -37.41 42.47 -39.14
N GLN A 150 -36.43 43.32 -39.52
CA GLN A 150 -35.05 43.19 -39.00
C GLN A 150 -35.00 43.30 -37.47
N MET A 151 -35.81 44.12 -36.87
CA MET A 151 -35.93 44.25 -35.44
C MET A 151 -36.48 43.01 -34.76
N TYR A 152 -37.51 42.37 -35.31
CA TYR A 152 -38.02 41.10 -34.78
C TYR A 152 -37.03 39.97 -34.94
N ASP A 153 -36.32 39.90 -36.05
CA ASP A 153 -35.27 38.90 -36.28
C ASP A 153 -34.11 39.09 -35.30
N SER A 154 -33.69 40.33 -35.04
CA SER A 154 -32.68 40.67 -34.03
C SER A 154 -33.12 40.30 -32.61
N ASP A 155 -34.35 40.58 -32.23
CA ASP A 155 -34.90 40.22 -30.91
C ASP A 155 -34.97 38.71 -30.74
N ARG A 156 -35.36 37.99 -31.80
CA ARG A 156 -35.38 36.52 -31.75
C ARG A 156 -33.99 35.90 -31.63
N ASN A 157 -33.02 36.42 -32.38
CA ASN A 157 -31.63 35.99 -32.28
C ASN A 157 -31.06 36.27 -30.88
N SER A 158 -31.30 37.46 -30.33
CA SER A 158 -30.86 37.79 -28.96
C SER A 158 -31.47 36.85 -27.89
N LEU A 159 -32.73 36.42 -28.07
CA LEU A 159 -33.36 35.47 -27.18
C LEU A 159 -32.73 34.09 -27.29
N GLU A 160 -32.38 33.66 -28.50
CA GLU A 160 -31.70 32.35 -28.71
C GLU A 160 -30.29 32.37 -28.12
N GLU A 161 -29.49 33.44 -28.37
CA GLU A 161 -28.18 33.65 -27.76
C GLU A 161 -28.25 33.64 -26.22
N PHE A 162 -29.29 34.25 -25.65
CA PHE A 162 -29.49 34.22 -24.21
C PHE A 162 -29.76 32.80 -23.69
N LYS A 163 -30.59 32.02 -24.37
CA LYS A 163 -30.85 30.63 -24.00
C LYS A 163 -29.57 29.78 -24.07
N GLU A 164 -28.78 29.95 -25.13
CA GLU A 164 -27.50 29.27 -25.29
C GLU A 164 -26.53 29.63 -24.16
N THR A 165 -26.46 30.95 -23.82
CA THR A 165 -25.61 31.40 -22.70
C THR A 165 -26.06 30.81 -21.35
N VAL A 166 -27.38 30.73 -21.10
CA VAL A 166 -27.93 30.13 -19.90
C VAL A 166 -27.56 28.64 -19.83
N GLN A 167 -27.63 27.92 -20.96
CA GLN A 167 -27.23 26.50 -21.03
C GLN A 167 -25.73 26.35 -20.80
N GLN A 168 -24.90 27.20 -21.41
CA GLN A 168 -23.45 27.20 -21.22
C GLN A 168 -23.07 27.42 -19.75
N VAL A 169 -23.70 28.38 -19.07
CA VAL A 169 -23.47 28.60 -17.62
C VAL A 169 -23.76 27.34 -16.80
N LYS A 170 -24.85 26.66 -17.13
CA LYS A 170 -25.20 25.41 -16.44
C LYS A 170 -24.20 24.32 -16.72
N ASP A 171 -23.83 24.11 -17.98
CA ASP A 171 -22.90 23.04 -18.37
C ASP A 171 -21.50 23.25 -17.76
N LEU A 172 -21.01 24.49 -17.73
CA LEU A 172 -19.75 24.86 -17.05
C LEU A 172 -19.81 24.64 -15.53
N GLY A 173 -20.96 24.92 -14.91
CA GLY A 173 -21.16 24.65 -13.49
C GLY A 173 -21.13 23.15 -13.18
N ASP A 174 -21.87 22.36 -13.95
CA ASP A 174 -21.92 20.90 -13.81
C ASP A 174 -20.54 20.28 -14.08
N GLN A 175 -19.80 20.80 -15.08
CA GLN A 175 -18.43 20.37 -15.36
C GLN A 175 -17.48 20.66 -14.20
N LEU A 176 -17.54 21.87 -13.65
CA LEU A 176 -16.70 22.28 -12.52
C LEU A 176 -16.92 21.40 -11.29
N ASP A 177 -18.16 21.04 -11.00
CA ASP A 177 -18.47 20.19 -9.87
C ASP A 177 -17.99 18.74 -10.09
N SER A 178 -18.09 18.23 -11.32
CA SER A 178 -17.53 16.92 -11.70
C SER A 178 -16.00 16.89 -11.59
N GLU A 179 -15.33 17.91 -12.11
CA GLU A 179 -13.87 18.03 -12.07
C GLU A 179 -13.33 18.07 -10.64
N LYS A 180 -14.02 18.78 -9.74
CA LYS A 180 -13.64 18.81 -8.31
C LYS A 180 -13.84 17.47 -7.62
N ALA A 181 -14.92 16.74 -7.91
CA ALA A 181 -15.19 15.44 -7.35
C ALA A 181 -14.13 14.40 -7.80
N GLU A 182 -13.77 14.40 -9.08
CA GLU A 182 -12.70 13.57 -9.62
C GLU A 182 -11.35 13.84 -8.94
N LEU A 183 -11.00 15.11 -8.76
CA LEU A 183 -9.77 15.52 -8.08
C LEU A 183 -9.70 14.99 -6.64
N GLU A 184 -10.79 15.08 -5.90
CA GLU A 184 -10.86 14.63 -4.52
C GLU A 184 -10.74 13.09 -4.44
N GLU A 185 -11.41 12.36 -5.33
CA GLU A 185 -11.34 10.90 -5.42
C GLU A 185 -9.92 10.42 -5.75
N MET A 186 -9.28 11.00 -6.75
CA MET A 186 -7.91 10.69 -7.13
C MET A 186 -6.94 10.92 -5.97
N ASN A 187 -7.03 12.03 -5.27
CA ASN A 187 -6.18 12.36 -4.13
C ASN A 187 -6.36 11.36 -2.98
N GLN A 188 -7.60 10.96 -2.71
CA GLN A 188 -7.91 10.01 -1.64
C GLN A 188 -7.44 8.60 -1.95
N GLU A 189 -7.64 8.11 -3.16
CA GLU A 189 -7.13 6.79 -3.60
C GLU A 189 -5.61 6.72 -3.45
N TYR A 190 -4.93 7.75 -3.90
CA TYR A 190 -3.50 7.90 -3.81
C TYR A 190 -2.96 7.80 -2.38
N GLN A 191 -3.49 8.60 -1.45
CA GLN A 191 -3.08 8.58 -0.04
C GLN A 191 -3.30 7.20 0.60
N ASN A 192 -4.42 6.55 0.28
CA ASN A 192 -4.74 5.21 0.78
C ASN A 192 -3.74 4.17 0.27
N ARG A 193 -3.38 4.23 -1.00
CA ARG A 193 -2.44 3.30 -1.63
C ARG A 193 -1.05 3.42 -1.04
N GLN A 194 -0.55 4.64 -0.89
CA GLN A 194 0.75 4.92 -0.25
C GLN A 194 0.80 4.40 1.19
N ALA A 195 -0.20 4.73 2.01
CA ALA A 195 -0.26 4.32 3.41
C ALA A 195 -0.34 2.79 3.56
N SER A 196 -1.10 2.12 2.69
CA SER A 196 -1.22 0.66 2.69
C SER A 196 0.11 -0.03 2.39
N MET A 197 0.83 0.44 1.38
CA MET A 197 2.12 -0.13 0.99
C MET A 197 3.18 0.09 2.07
N GLN A 198 3.23 1.28 2.66
CA GLN A 198 4.16 1.58 3.74
C GLN A 198 3.92 0.69 4.96
N THR A 199 2.66 0.46 5.31
CA THR A 199 2.31 -0.46 6.41
C THR A 199 2.75 -1.89 6.10
N GLN A 200 2.53 -2.38 4.89
CA GLN A 200 2.97 -3.72 4.48
C GLN A 200 4.49 -3.89 4.54
N LEU A 201 5.23 -2.87 4.11
CA LEU A 201 6.68 -2.88 4.18
C LEU A 201 7.20 -2.93 5.63
N GLU A 202 6.63 -2.13 6.51
CA GLU A 202 6.98 -2.13 7.93
C GLU A 202 6.69 -3.48 8.59
N GLU A 203 5.52 -4.08 8.33
CA GLU A 203 5.16 -5.40 8.84
C GLU A 203 6.13 -6.49 8.36
N LYS A 204 6.52 -6.47 7.10
CA LYS A 204 7.47 -7.46 6.55
C LYS A 204 8.88 -7.28 7.09
N LYS A 205 9.36 -6.03 7.25
CA LYS A 205 10.65 -5.73 7.88
C LYS A 205 10.68 -6.17 9.34
N ALA A 206 9.60 -5.96 10.09
CA ALA A 206 9.48 -6.45 11.46
C ALA A 206 9.51 -8.00 11.52
N THR A 207 8.84 -8.67 10.61
CA THR A 207 8.85 -10.14 10.51
C THR A 207 10.24 -10.67 10.16
N SER A 208 10.99 -9.99 9.29
CA SER A 208 12.39 -10.34 8.98
C SER A 208 13.29 -10.25 10.21
N SER A 209 13.14 -9.19 11.02
CA SER A 209 13.86 -9.05 12.27
C SER A 209 13.53 -10.17 13.29
N ASP A 210 12.29 -10.61 13.33
CA ASP A 210 11.85 -11.72 14.15
C ASP A 210 12.52 -13.05 13.72
N TYR A 211 12.67 -13.28 12.41
CA TYR A 211 13.42 -14.45 11.93
C TYR A 211 14.89 -14.41 12.32
N ASP A 212 15.55 -13.25 12.23
CA ASP A 212 16.93 -13.08 12.70
C ASP A 212 17.09 -13.45 14.17
N ALA A 213 16.20 -12.99 15.03
CA ALA A 213 16.22 -13.33 16.44
C ALA A 213 16.03 -14.84 16.70
N GLN A 214 15.11 -15.47 15.96
CA GLN A 214 14.87 -16.93 16.06
C GLN A 214 16.04 -17.76 15.55
N ILE A 215 16.67 -17.36 14.45
CA ILE A 215 17.89 -17.98 13.92
C ILE A 215 19.03 -17.90 14.94
N ALA A 216 19.29 -16.72 15.47
CA ALA A 216 20.33 -16.51 16.49
C ALA A 216 20.10 -17.38 17.75
N GLN A 217 18.85 -17.49 18.20
CA GLN A 217 18.49 -18.37 19.30
C GLN A 217 18.74 -19.85 18.98
N ALA A 218 18.34 -20.30 17.80
CA ALA A 218 18.56 -21.69 17.37
C ALA A 218 20.06 -22.02 17.22
N GLN A 219 20.85 -21.08 16.67
CA GLN A 219 22.31 -21.22 16.57
C GLN A 219 22.98 -21.33 17.95
N ASN A 220 22.57 -20.51 18.92
CA ASN A 220 23.05 -20.60 20.27
C ASN A 220 22.74 -21.96 20.91
N GLN A 221 21.55 -22.50 20.69
CA GLN A 221 21.18 -23.83 21.17
C GLN A 221 21.98 -24.93 20.47
N ALA A 222 22.19 -24.86 19.16
CA ALA A 222 23.02 -25.78 18.40
C ALA A 222 24.47 -25.79 18.92
N ALA A 223 25.05 -24.63 19.21
CA ALA A 223 26.37 -24.50 19.80
C ALA A 223 26.47 -25.19 21.17
N GLN A 224 25.45 -25.03 22.03
CA GLN A 224 25.38 -25.71 23.32
C GLN A 224 25.33 -27.25 23.17
N TYR A 225 24.54 -27.77 22.24
CA TYR A 225 24.50 -29.20 21.97
C TYR A 225 25.83 -29.70 21.40
N THR A 226 26.47 -28.97 20.53
CA THR A 226 27.79 -29.31 19.99
C THR A 226 28.83 -29.41 21.09
N GLU A 227 28.85 -28.47 22.03
CA GLU A 227 29.78 -28.52 23.18
C GLU A 227 29.46 -29.69 24.11
N LEU A 228 28.18 -29.95 24.39
CA LEU A 228 27.75 -31.11 25.16
C LEU A 228 28.21 -32.43 24.54
N ILE A 229 28.06 -32.62 23.24
CA ILE A 229 28.52 -33.78 22.49
C ILE A 229 30.04 -33.92 22.58
N ARG A 230 30.78 -32.80 22.50
CA ARG A 230 32.24 -32.80 22.65
C ARG A 230 32.67 -33.27 24.03
N GLN A 231 32.00 -32.82 25.10
CA GLN A 231 32.27 -33.22 26.47
C GLN A 231 31.96 -34.72 26.68
N GLN A 232 30.80 -35.17 26.21
CA GLN A 232 30.43 -36.59 26.30
C GLN A 232 31.38 -37.50 25.54
N ASN A 233 31.85 -37.10 24.36
CA ASN A 233 32.88 -37.82 23.62
C ASN A 233 34.19 -37.95 24.40
N ALA A 234 34.66 -36.87 25.00
CA ALA A 234 35.88 -36.87 25.83
C ALA A 234 35.75 -37.79 27.05
N GLU A 235 34.56 -37.80 27.67
CA GLU A 235 34.30 -38.67 28.82
C GLU A 235 34.20 -40.13 28.42
N ILE A 236 33.54 -40.46 27.31
CA ILE A 236 33.50 -41.82 26.73
C ILE A 236 34.90 -42.30 26.42
N GLN A 237 35.76 -41.50 25.79
CA GLN A 237 37.16 -41.87 25.50
C GLN A 237 37.95 -42.18 26.75
N LYS A 238 37.83 -41.37 27.82
CA LYS A 238 38.48 -41.65 29.11
C LYS A 238 38.05 -43.01 29.67
N ILE A 239 36.75 -43.29 29.66
CA ILE A 239 36.24 -44.59 30.14
C ILE A 239 36.81 -45.72 29.31
N GLU A 240 36.87 -45.57 27.97
CA GLU A 240 37.43 -46.60 27.06
C GLU A 240 38.93 -46.84 27.30
N GLU A 241 39.69 -45.79 27.55
CA GLU A 241 41.13 -45.91 27.95
C GLU A 241 41.31 -46.60 29.30
N GLU A 242 40.47 -46.29 30.30
CA GLU A 242 40.50 -46.95 31.62
C GLU A 242 40.10 -48.43 31.50
N GLU A 243 39.07 -48.76 30.74
CA GLU A 243 38.66 -50.16 30.45
C GLU A 243 39.79 -50.90 29.77
N THR A 244 40.47 -50.34 28.78
CA THR A 244 41.60 -50.98 28.08
C THR A 244 42.77 -51.23 29.01
N LYS A 245 43.18 -50.28 29.83
CA LYS A 245 44.25 -50.43 30.83
C LYS A 245 43.88 -51.47 31.84
N ALA A 246 42.66 -51.54 32.33
CA ALA A 246 42.23 -52.56 33.29
C ALA A 246 42.20 -53.95 32.67
N ALA A 247 41.79 -54.06 31.39
CA ALA A 247 41.84 -55.36 30.67
C ALA A 247 43.29 -55.86 30.44
N GLU A 248 44.21 -54.96 30.08
CA GLU A 248 45.61 -55.26 29.90
C GLU A 248 46.24 -55.67 31.24
N GLU A 249 45.96 -55.02 32.35
CA GLU A 249 46.45 -55.40 33.67
C GLU A 249 45.89 -56.71 34.15
N ALA A 250 44.59 -56.99 33.90
CA ALA A 250 43.96 -58.25 34.22
C ALA A 250 44.59 -59.42 33.39
N ALA A 251 44.83 -59.17 32.10
CA ALA A 251 45.49 -60.13 31.22
C ALA A 251 46.94 -60.44 31.67
N ARG A 252 47.66 -59.43 32.11
CA ARG A 252 49.03 -59.55 32.68
C ARG A 252 49.02 -60.39 33.96
N LYS A 253 48.09 -60.12 34.88
CA LYS A 253 47.95 -60.86 36.15
C LYS A 253 47.56 -62.29 35.89
N ALA A 254 46.64 -62.56 34.96
CA ALA A 254 46.25 -63.93 34.56
C ALA A 254 47.43 -64.69 33.94
N ALA A 255 48.26 -64.05 33.11
CA ALA A 255 49.47 -64.67 32.53
C ALA A 255 50.53 -64.92 33.61
N GLU A 256 50.71 -64.06 34.62
CA GLU A 256 51.60 -64.31 35.73
C GLU A 256 51.13 -65.48 36.65
N GLU A 257 49.81 -65.60 36.84
CA GLU A 257 49.24 -66.75 37.59
C GLU A 257 49.36 -68.10 36.81
N ALA A 258 49.19 -68.06 35.52
CA ALA A 258 49.29 -69.22 34.64
C ALA A 258 50.76 -69.71 34.51
N ALA A 259 51.74 -68.86 34.79
CA ALA A 259 53.18 -69.21 34.76
C ALA A 259 53.73 -69.72 36.11
N LYS A 260 52.92 -69.73 37.15
CA LYS A 260 53.25 -70.30 38.49
C LYS A 260 52.70 -71.75 38.61
#